data_5c0a8ab88aac8a196512107d658c3009
#
_entry.id   5c0a8ab88aac8a196512107d658c3009
#
_cell.length_a   1.000
_cell.length_b   1.000
_cell.length_c   1.000
_cell.angle_alpha   90.00
_cell.angle_beta   90.00
_cell.angle_gamma   90.00
#
_symmetry.space_group_name_H-M   'P 1'
#
loop_
_entity.id
_entity.type
_entity.pdbx_description
1 polymer ?
#
loop_
_entity_poly.entity_id
_entity_poly.type
_entity_poly.pdbx_seq_one_letter_code
_entity_poly.pdbx_strand_id
1 'polypeptide(L)'
;MNISTFDWMCKHTWKRSAKNTMWCVIGCSIGDFGTILFFQLSKIPFPVLGIMILAIINGLITSIILETIILINQNFKFQNALKTAMGMSFISMISMEIAMNFTDYVLTGGAMLTWWVIPIMLFVGFLTPWPYNYWRLKKFGIACH
;
A
#
# COMPACT_ATOMS: atom_id res chain seq x y z
N MET A 1 -23.21 -5.99 -26.80
CA MET A 1 -22.22 -5.67 -25.77
C MET A 1 -22.58 -6.42 -24.50
N ASN A 2 -21.94 -7.56 -24.29
CA ASN A 2 -22.21 -8.31 -23.07
C ASN A 2 -21.59 -7.55 -21.91
N ILE A 3 -22.45 -6.95 -21.09
CA ILE A 3 -22.04 -6.59 -19.73
C ILE A 3 -21.81 -7.94 -19.06
N SER A 4 -20.63 -8.50 -19.30
CA SER A 4 -20.21 -9.68 -18.56
C SER A 4 -20.29 -9.28 -17.10
N THR A 5 -21.13 -9.98 -16.37
CA THR A 5 -21.15 -9.91 -14.93
C THR A 5 -19.70 -9.96 -14.46
N PHE A 6 -19.26 -8.91 -13.76
CA PHE A 6 -17.90 -8.80 -13.28
C PHE A 6 -17.57 -10.06 -12.46
N ASP A 7 -16.62 -10.85 -12.94
CA ASP A 7 -16.32 -12.13 -12.32
C ASP A 7 -15.37 -11.94 -11.12
N TRP A 8 -15.92 -12.02 -9.92
CA TRP A 8 -15.17 -11.98 -8.66
C TRP A 8 -14.57 -13.32 -8.27
N MET A 9 -14.80 -14.37 -9.07
CA MET A 9 -14.43 -15.74 -8.73
C MET A 9 -13.11 -16.21 -9.35
N CYS A 10 -12.37 -15.33 -10.03
CA CYS A 10 -11.12 -15.71 -10.67
C CYS A 10 -9.98 -15.83 -9.65
N LYS A 11 -9.65 -17.07 -9.27
CA LYS A 11 -8.56 -17.36 -8.32
C LYS A 11 -7.21 -16.83 -8.77
N HIS A 12 -6.92 -16.89 -10.07
CA HIS A 12 -5.64 -16.40 -10.62
C HIS A 12 -5.48 -14.90 -10.42
N THR A 13 -6.53 -14.13 -10.68
CA THR A 13 -6.54 -12.68 -10.48
C THR A 13 -6.45 -12.33 -9.00
N TRP A 14 -7.13 -13.05 -8.12
CA TRP A 14 -7.01 -12.88 -6.68
C TRP A 14 -5.58 -13.11 -6.19
N LYS A 15 -4.95 -14.17 -6.66
CA LYS A 15 -3.56 -14.48 -6.31
C LYS A 15 -2.59 -13.40 -6.81
N ARG A 16 -2.78 -12.93 -8.02
CA ARG A 16 -1.94 -11.87 -8.61
C ARG A 16 -2.13 -10.54 -7.89
N SER A 17 -3.36 -10.18 -7.59
CA SER A 17 -3.65 -8.95 -6.83
C SER A 17 -3.12 -9.03 -5.40
N ALA A 18 -3.20 -10.20 -4.76
CA ALA A 18 -2.61 -10.42 -3.44
C ALA A 18 -1.10 -10.21 -3.45
N LYS A 19 -0.41 -10.74 -4.46
CA LYS A 19 1.04 -10.55 -4.61
C LYS A 19 1.40 -9.08 -4.80
N ASN A 20 0.68 -8.37 -5.66
CA ASN A 20 0.90 -6.94 -5.88
C ASN A 20 0.62 -6.13 -4.60
N THR A 21 -0.45 -6.46 -3.90
CA THR A 21 -0.80 -5.81 -2.63
C THR A 21 0.26 -6.06 -1.57
N MET A 22 0.80 -7.27 -1.50
CA MET A 22 1.87 -7.61 -0.55
C MET A 22 3.13 -6.75 -0.79
N TRP A 23 3.55 -6.58 -2.03
CA TRP A 23 4.68 -5.71 -2.36
C TRP A 23 4.40 -4.24 -2.01
N CYS A 24 3.18 -3.79 -2.25
CA CYS A 24 2.74 -2.45 -1.89
C CYS A 24 2.76 -2.25 -0.36
N VAL A 25 2.27 -3.21 0.40
CA VAL A 25 2.32 -3.19 1.87
C VAL A 25 3.76 -3.10 2.38
N ILE A 26 4.66 -3.90 1.81
CA ILE A 26 6.08 -3.89 2.18
C ILE A 26 6.68 -2.51 1.93
N GLY A 27 6.47 -1.95 0.73
CA GLY A 27 6.99 -0.63 0.37
C GLY A 27 6.43 0.48 1.25
N CYS A 28 5.13 0.51 1.47
CA CYS A 28 4.47 1.47 2.35
C CYS A 28 4.97 1.34 3.80
N SER A 29 5.12 0.11 4.29
CA SER A 29 5.54 -0.15 5.66
C SER A 29 6.95 0.34 5.94
N ILE A 30 7.86 0.24 4.99
CA ILE A 30 9.24 0.72 5.16
C ILE A 30 9.24 2.22 5.49
N GLY A 31 8.52 3.03 4.72
CA GLY A 31 8.45 4.48 4.93
C GLY A 31 7.61 4.87 6.14
N ASP A 32 6.44 4.25 6.28
CA ASP A 32 5.49 4.56 7.35
C ASP A 32 6.08 4.20 8.72
N PHE A 33 6.47 2.95 8.90
CA PHE A 33 7.04 2.49 10.18
C PHE A 33 8.38 3.14 10.48
N GLY A 34 9.20 3.38 9.47
CA GLY A 34 10.45 4.10 9.63
C GLY A 34 10.25 5.52 10.14
N THR A 35 9.25 6.22 9.65
CA THR A 35 8.92 7.59 10.11
C THR A 35 8.41 7.57 11.55
N ILE A 36 7.46 6.70 11.86
CA ILE A 36 6.89 6.59 13.22
C ILE A 36 8.01 6.21 14.22
N LEU A 37 8.85 5.24 13.86
CA LEU A 37 9.95 4.81 14.70
C LEU A 37 10.96 5.92 14.94
N PHE A 38 11.27 6.71 13.91
CA PHE A 38 12.18 7.85 14.02
C PHE A 38 11.68 8.86 15.06
N PHE A 39 10.41 9.25 15.00
CA PHE A 39 9.85 10.18 15.98
C PHE A 39 9.74 9.55 17.37
N GLN A 40 9.44 8.26 17.43
CA GLN A 40 9.33 7.53 18.70
C GLN A 40 10.68 7.46 19.43
N LEU A 41 11.77 7.20 18.70
CA LEU A 41 13.12 7.09 19.29
C LEU A 41 13.74 8.47 19.56
N SER A 42 13.49 9.44 18.70
CA SER A 42 14.05 10.80 18.83
C SER A 42 13.36 11.62 19.91
N LYS A 43 12.17 11.20 20.35
CA LYS A 43 11.35 11.91 21.35
C LYS A 43 11.12 13.39 21.00
N ILE A 44 11.07 13.71 19.71
CA ILE A 44 10.81 15.06 19.24
C ILE A 44 9.34 15.40 19.52
N PRO A 45 9.04 16.54 20.16
CA PRO A 45 7.66 16.98 20.39
C PRO A 45 7.01 17.42 19.08
N PHE A 46 6.33 16.50 18.42
CA PHE A 46 5.63 16.77 17.17
C PHE A 46 4.18 16.28 17.29
N PRO A 47 3.19 17.00 16.73
CA PRO A 47 1.79 16.57 16.83
C PRO A 47 1.58 15.21 16.16
N VAL A 48 0.75 14.37 16.79
CA VAL A 48 0.45 13.01 16.29
C VAL A 48 -0.03 13.05 14.83
N LEU A 49 -0.91 14.00 14.50
CA LEU A 49 -1.42 14.16 13.15
C LEU A 49 -0.29 14.47 12.15
N GLY A 50 0.67 15.30 12.54
CA GLY A 50 1.84 15.60 11.72
C GLY A 50 2.72 14.39 11.47
N ILE A 51 2.95 13.56 12.51
CA ILE A 51 3.69 12.30 12.37
C ILE A 51 2.98 11.37 11.39
N MET A 52 1.66 11.22 11.52
CA MET A 52 0.87 10.38 10.64
C MET A 52 0.93 10.86 9.17
N ILE A 53 0.82 12.16 8.94
CA ILE A 53 0.91 12.73 7.59
C ILE A 53 2.29 12.47 6.98
N LEU A 54 3.36 12.70 7.73
CA LEU A 54 4.72 12.42 7.27
C LEU A 54 4.94 10.94 7.02
N ALA A 55 4.41 10.08 7.88
CA ALA A 55 4.48 8.63 7.70
C ALA A 55 3.78 8.19 6.40
N ILE A 56 2.60 8.72 6.12
CA ILE A 56 1.86 8.45 4.89
C ILE A 56 2.68 8.90 3.66
N ILE A 57 3.20 10.11 3.67
CA ILE A 57 4.00 10.66 2.56
C ILE A 57 5.24 9.80 2.31
N ASN A 58 5.98 9.45 3.36
CA ASN A 58 7.17 8.63 3.24
C ASN A 58 6.83 7.20 2.79
N GLY A 59 5.74 6.64 3.28
CA GLY A 59 5.24 5.34 2.85
C GLY A 59 4.90 5.33 1.35
N LEU A 60 4.24 6.37 0.86
CA LEU A 60 3.94 6.51 -0.56
C LEU A 60 5.22 6.60 -1.41
N ILE A 61 6.18 7.38 -0.98
CA ILE A 61 7.46 7.56 -1.69
C ILE A 61 8.20 6.22 -1.76
N THR A 62 8.36 5.53 -0.65
CA THR A 62 9.06 4.24 -0.61
C THR A 62 8.35 3.17 -1.42
N SER A 63 7.02 3.15 -1.41
CA SER A 63 6.22 2.21 -2.19
C SER A 63 6.37 2.48 -3.70
N ILE A 64 6.31 3.73 -4.13
CA ILE A 64 6.50 4.10 -5.53
C ILE A 64 7.91 3.71 -6.00
N ILE A 65 8.92 3.96 -5.20
CA ILE A 65 10.30 3.58 -5.51
C ILE A 65 10.42 2.07 -5.67
N LEU A 66 9.87 1.30 -4.74
CA LEU A 66 9.93 -0.16 -4.77
C LEU A 66 9.21 -0.71 -6.00
N GLU A 67 7.99 -0.24 -6.29
CA GLU A 67 7.24 -0.67 -7.48
C GLU A 67 7.97 -0.31 -8.77
N THR A 68 8.56 0.88 -8.84
CA THR A 68 9.34 1.31 -10.00
C THR A 68 10.52 0.38 -10.23
N ILE A 69 11.25 0.01 -9.17
CA ILE A 69 12.37 -0.93 -9.27
C ILE A 69 11.89 -2.30 -9.78
N ILE A 70 10.77 -2.79 -9.24
CA ILE A 70 10.20 -4.08 -9.67
C ILE A 70 9.84 -4.05 -11.16
N LEU A 71 9.22 -2.96 -11.63
CA LEU A 71 8.85 -2.81 -13.03
C LEU A 71 10.07 -2.69 -13.95
N ILE A 72 11.12 -1.99 -13.53
CA ILE A 72 12.39 -1.92 -14.28
C ILE A 72 13.00 -3.31 -14.42
N ASN A 73 12.98 -4.12 -13.38
CA ASN A 73 13.46 -5.49 -13.44
C ASN A 73 12.61 -6.37 -14.37
N GLN A 74 11.41 -5.96 -14.70
CA GLN A 74 10.54 -6.61 -15.69
C GLN A 74 10.69 -6.01 -17.10
N ASN A 75 11.81 -5.33 -17.38
CA ASN A 75 12.15 -4.72 -18.67
C ASN A 75 11.31 -3.50 -19.07
N PHE A 76 10.68 -2.83 -18.11
CA PHE A 76 10.06 -1.53 -18.38
C PHE A 76 11.10 -0.42 -18.41
N LYS A 77 10.91 0.56 -19.30
CA LYS A 77 11.72 1.78 -19.25
C LYS A 77 11.40 2.58 -18.00
N PHE A 78 12.40 3.26 -17.44
CA PHE A 78 12.26 4.03 -16.19
C PHE A 78 11.04 4.97 -16.20
N GLN A 79 10.84 5.73 -17.26
CA GLN A 79 9.70 6.67 -17.35
C GLN A 79 8.37 5.94 -17.34
N ASN A 80 8.25 4.83 -18.07
CA ASN A 80 7.03 4.03 -18.11
C ASN A 80 6.80 3.31 -16.77
N ALA A 81 7.84 2.80 -16.15
CA ALA A 81 7.76 2.17 -14.84
C ALA A 81 7.26 3.17 -13.79
N LEU A 82 7.86 4.35 -13.72
CA LEU A 82 7.46 5.40 -12.78
C LEU A 82 6.02 5.85 -13.02
N LYS A 83 5.65 6.10 -14.26
CA LYS A 83 4.29 6.51 -14.62
C LYS A 83 3.26 5.44 -14.26
N THR A 84 3.57 4.17 -14.49
CA THR A 84 2.71 3.04 -14.14
C THR A 84 2.57 2.92 -12.63
N ALA A 85 3.67 2.99 -11.89
CA ALA A 85 3.66 2.93 -10.43
C ALA A 85 2.82 4.06 -9.83
N MET A 86 3.00 5.28 -10.29
CA MET A 86 2.23 6.43 -9.79
C MET A 86 0.76 6.38 -10.20
N GLY A 87 0.47 6.04 -11.47
CA GLY A 87 -0.90 6.09 -11.99
C GLY A 87 -1.77 4.93 -11.54
N MET A 88 -1.20 3.73 -11.45
CA MET A 88 -1.99 2.52 -11.18
C MET A 88 -2.21 2.24 -9.70
N SER A 89 -1.28 2.58 -8.84
CA SER A 89 -1.31 2.16 -7.44
C SER A 89 -1.61 3.29 -6.45
N PHE A 90 -1.67 4.53 -6.91
CA PHE A 90 -1.74 5.71 -6.02
C PHE A 90 -2.95 5.67 -5.09
N ILE A 91 -4.15 5.40 -5.62
CA ILE A 91 -5.38 5.33 -4.82
C ILE A 91 -5.31 4.16 -3.83
N SER A 92 -4.82 3.03 -4.29
CA SER A 92 -4.61 1.83 -3.47
C SER A 92 -3.64 2.10 -2.32
N MET A 93 -2.54 2.77 -2.60
CA MET A 93 -1.53 3.16 -1.60
C MET A 93 -2.09 4.11 -0.55
N ILE A 94 -2.82 5.15 -0.97
CA ILE A 94 -3.44 6.11 -0.05
C ILE A 94 -4.44 5.40 0.86
N SER A 95 -5.29 4.55 0.30
CA SER A 95 -6.27 3.78 1.08
C SER A 95 -5.59 2.90 2.12
N MET A 96 -4.52 2.22 1.74
CA MET A 96 -3.71 1.37 2.61
C MET A 96 -3.10 2.17 3.76
N GLU A 97 -2.46 3.27 3.45
CA GLU A 97 -1.79 4.13 4.43
C GLU A 97 -2.78 4.71 5.44
N ILE A 98 -3.92 5.20 4.96
CA ILE A 98 -4.98 5.72 5.83
C ILE A 98 -5.48 4.63 6.76
N ALA A 99 -5.74 3.42 6.23
CA ALA A 99 -6.22 2.30 7.02
C ALA A 99 -5.21 1.88 8.09
N MET A 100 -3.93 1.80 7.74
CA MET A 100 -2.86 1.44 8.67
C MET A 100 -2.71 2.47 9.79
N ASN A 101 -2.64 3.75 9.43
CA ASN A 101 -2.48 4.82 10.41
C ASN A 101 -3.72 4.99 11.29
N PHE A 102 -4.92 4.84 10.73
CA PHE A 102 -6.16 4.85 11.49
C PHE A 102 -6.20 3.71 12.51
N THR A 103 -5.77 2.52 12.10
CA THR A 103 -5.67 1.35 12.99
C THR A 103 -4.70 1.61 14.15
N ASP A 104 -3.53 2.17 13.85
CA ASP A 104 -2.56 2.55 14.87
C ASP A 104 -3.16 3.55 15.87
N TYR A 105 -3.79 4.59 15.36
CA TYR A 105 -4.42 5.61 16.19
C TYR A 105 -5.51 5.04 17.11
N VAL A 106 -6.36 4.16 16.58
CA VAL A 106 -7.46 3.55 17.35
C VAL A 106 -6.93 2.62 18.44
N LEU A 107 -5.87 1.86 18.13
CA LEU A 107 -5.35 0.84 19.04
C LEU A 107 -4.36 1.40 20.07
N THR A 108 -3.60 2.43 19.72
CA THR A 108 -2.56 2.99 20.60
C THR A 108 -2.91 4.39 21.13
N GLY A 109 -3.89 5.05 20.57
CA GLY A 109 -4.22 6.44 20.89
C GLY A 109 -3.29 7.47 20.24
N GLY A 110 -2.38 7.05 19.36
CA GLY A 110 -1.43 7.93 18.70
C GLY A 110 -0.67 7.22 17.59
N ALA A 111 0.43 7.80 17.15
CA ALA A 111 1.34 7.18 16.19
C ALA A 111 2.46 6.48 16.95
N MET A 112 2.25 5.23 17.32
CA MET A 112 3.21 4.44 18.11
C MET A 112 3.32 3.02 17.56
N LEU A 113 4.54 2.62 17.18
CA LEU A 113 4.83 1.25 16.81
C LEU A 113 4.99 0.37 18.05
N THR A 114 4.08 -0.58 18.22
CA THR A 114 4.17 -1.61 19.26
C THR A 114 4.11 -2.99 18.60
N TRP A 115 4.74 -3.98 19.25
CA TRP A 115 4.86 -5.31 18.67
C TRP A 115 3.52 -5.96 18.32
N TRP A 116 2.49 -5.72 19.12
CA TRP A 116 1.17 -6.33 18.89
C TRP A 116 0.34 -5.57 17.85
N VAL A 117 0.62 -4.28 17.62
CA VAL A 117 -0.10 -3.45 16.64
C VAL A 117 0.42 -3.66 15.22
N ILE A 118 1.72 -3.90 15.06
CA ILE A 118 2.35 -4.07 13.75
C ILE A 118 1.66 -5.16 12.90
N PRO A 119 1.43 -6.39 13.41
CA PRO A 119 0.72 -7.41 12.62
C PRO A 119 -0.70 -7.00 12.23
N ILE A 120 -1.39 -6.31 13.13
CA ILE A 120 -2.77 -5.84 12.88
C ILE A 120 -2.77 -4.76 11.80
N MET A 121 -1.84 -3.80 11.85
CA MET A 121 -1.69 -2.77 10.83
C MET A 121 -1.39 -3.37 9.46
N LEU A 122 -0.47 -4.33 9.40
CA LEU A 122 -0.12 -5.03 8.16
C LEU A 122 -1.31 -5.79 7.59
N PHE A 123 -2.09 -6.47 8.44
CA PHE A 123 -3.26 -7.21 8.01
C PHE A 123 -4.35 -6.28 7.46
N VAL A 124 -4.67 -5.21 8.16
CA VAL A 124 -5.64 -4.20 7.72
C VAL A 124 -5.16 -3.52 6.43
N GLY A 125 -3.88 -3.17 6.37
CA GLY A 125 -3.27 -2.57 5.18
C GLY A 125 -3.28 -3.48 3.97
N PHE A 126 -3.18 -4.79 4.17
CA PHE A 126 -3.28 -5.78 3.11
C PHE A 126 -4.74 -5.94 2.62
N LEU A 127 -5.67 -6.08 3.54
CA LEU A 127 -7.08 -6.33 3.20
C LEU A 127 -7.77 -5.12 2.54
N THR A 128 -7.41 -3.90 2.93
CA THR A 128 -8.08 -2.70 2.45
C THR A 128 -7.93 -2.50 0.94
N PRO A 129 -6.73 -2.55 0.33
CA PRO A 129 -6.58 -2.34 -1.10
C PRO A 129 -6.74 -3.62 -1.93
N TRP A 130 -6.77 -4.79 -1.33
CA TRP A 130 -6.79 -6.05 -2.06
C TRP A 130 -7.98 -6.19 -2.99
N PRO A 131 -9.25 -5.97 -2.56
CA PRO A 131 -10.39 -6.01 -3.47
C PRO A 131 -10.31 -4.94 -4.58
N TYR A 132 -9.80 -3.77 -4.26
CA TYR A 132 -9.59 -2.70 -5.22
C TYR A 132 -8.56 -3.09 -6.29
N ASN A 133 -7.47 -3.70 -5.90
CA ASN A 133 -6.44 -4.19 -6.82
C ASN A 133 -6.99 -5.31 -7.73
N TYR A 134 -7.82 -6.20 -7.18
CA TYR A 134 -8.53 -7.21 -7.96
C TYR A 134 -9.41 -6.55 -9.04
N TRP A 135 -10.22 -5.59 -8.63
CA TRP A 135 -11.11 -4.86 -9.54
C TRP A 135 -10.33 -4.17 -10.66
N ARG A 136 -9.22 -3.54 -10.33
CA ARG A 136 -8.36 -2.88 -11.32
C ARG A 136 -7.76 -3.85 -12.32
N LEU A 137 -7.23 -4.97 -11.87
CA LEU A 137 -6.68 -5.99 -12.75
C LEU A 137 -7.73 -6.52 -13.73
N LYS A 138 -8.95 -6.72 -13.27
CA LYS A 138 -10.06 -7.13 -14.12
C LYS A 138 -10.46 -6.04 -15.11
N LYS A 139 -10.60 -4.80 -14.65
CA LYS A 139 -11.06 -3.69 -15.47
C LYS A 139 -10.08 -3.34 -16.60
N PHE A 140 -8.78 -3.41 -16.33
CA PHE A 140 -7.76 -3.01 -17.30
C PHE A 140 -7.23 -4.17 -18.15
N GLY A 141 -7.96 -5.28 -18.21
CA GLY A 141 -7.68 -6.37 -19.14
C GLY A 141 -6.53 -7.29 -18.77
N ILE A 142 -5.96 -7.16 -17.57
CA ILE A 142 -4.98 -8.11 -17.04
C ILE A 142 -5.77 -9.22 -16.35
N ALA A 143 -6.74 -9.75 -17.07
CA ALA A 143 -7.67 -10.74 -16.56
C ALA A 143 -7.07 -12.14 -16.53
N CYS A 144 -7.81 -13.05 -15.97
CA CYS A 144 -7.51 -14.47 -15.97
C CYS A 144 -7.19 -14.97 -17.38
N HIS A 145 -5.98 -15.31 -17.60
CA HIS A 145 -5.53 -16.04 -18.78
C HIS A 145 -4.85 -17.34 -18.34
#